data_e01e6637c68fe7182e2f0a86671c5ce2
#
_entry.id   e01e6637c68fe7182e2f0a86671c5ce2
#
_cell.length_a   1.000
_cell.length_b   1.000
_cell.length_c   1.000
_cell.angle_alpha   90.00
_cell.angle_beta   90.00
_cell.angle_gamma   90.00
#
_symmetry.space_group_name_H-M   'P 1'
#
loop_
_entity.id
_entity.type
_entity.pdbx_description
1 polymer ?
#
loop_
_entity_poly.entity_id
_entity_poly.type
_entity_poly.pdbx_seq_one_letter_code
_entity_poly.pdbx_strand_id
1 'polypeptide(L)'
;MTDQAYNFAYLDEQTKRMIRRALLKALAIPGYQVPFASREMPMPYGWGTGGVQVTAACLTPDDRLKVIDQGADDTTNAVSIRRFFQRTAGVATTERTTDATVIQTRHRIPEQPLAEGQILVYQVPIPEPLRFLEPRETETRKMHELEEYGLMHVKLYEDIARHGEIATAYAYPVRVEGRYVMDPSPIPKFDNPKLAGNPAIQLFGAGREARIYALPPYSDVVSLDFEDHPFTASKADHACDLCGSGSSYLDEVITDDRGTRMFVCSDTDFCVARQTQGHRGRLSPQGDAP
;
A
#
# COMPACT_ATOMS: atom_id res chain seq x y z
N MET A 1 -18.33 -20.81 38.38
CA MET A 1 -17.37 -20.74 37.26
C MET A 1 -17.29 -19.30 36.87
N THR A 2 -16.23 -18.63 37.28
CA THR A 2 -15.96 -17.24 36.92
C THR A 2 -15.68 -17.23 35.42
N ASP A 3 -16.52 -16.53 34.70
CA ASP A 3 -16.38 -16.24 33.28
C ASP A 3 -15.08 -15.43 33.10
N GLN A 4 -13.98 -16.14 32.96
CA GLN A 4 -12.72 -15.53 32.64
C GLN A 4 -12.83 -15.12 31.18
N ALA A 5 -13.34 -13.91 30.96
CA ALA A 5 -13.34 -13.30 29.65
C ALA A 5 -11.91 -13.32 29.14
N TYR A 6 -11.62 -14.19 28.20
CA TYR A 6 -10.36 -14.23 27.48
C TYR A 6 -10.16 -12.89 26.80
N ASN A 7 -9.20 -12.16 27.31
CA ASN A 7 -8.93 -10.80 26.89
C ASN A 7 -7.86 -10.80 25.80
N PHE A 8 -8.22 -11.20 24.61
CA PHE A 8 -7.28 -11.41 23.50
C PHE A 8 -6.65 -10.12 22.95
N ALA A 9 -7.22 -8.95 23.19
CA ALA A 9 -6.57 -7.69 22.88
C ALA A 9 -6.07 -6.98 24.15
N TYR A 10 -6.15 -7.63 25.28
CA TYR A 10 -5.62 -7.09 26.51
C TYR A 10 -4.12 -7.13 26.46
N LEU A 11 -3.56 -5.99 26.22
CA LEU A 11 -2.13 -5.80 26.31
C LEU A 11 -1.81 -5.57 27.80
N ASP A 12 -0.86 -6.34 28.31
CA ASP A 12 -0.29 -6.02 29.63
C ASP A 12 0.35 -4.62 29.61
N GLU A 13 0.53 -4.04 30.77
CA GLU A 13 1.06 -2.68 30.89
C GLU A 13 2.48 -2.54 30.32
N GLN A 14 3.28 -3.59 30.32
CA GLN A 14 4.60 -3.56 29.70
C GLN A 14 4.50 -3.45 28.18
N THR A 15 3.63 -4.22 27.55
CA THR A 15 3.38 -4.16 26.10
C THR A 15 2.80 -2.81 25.71
N LYS A 16 1.84 -2.26 26.46
CA LYS A 16 1.33 -0.89 26.24
C LYS A 16 2.44 0.15 26.30
N ARG A 17 3.35 0.06 27.29
CA ARG A 17 4.50 0.96 27.39
C ARG A 17 5.45 0.84 26.19
N MET A 18 5.66 -0.36 25.69
CA MET A 18 6.48 -0.58 24.49
C MET A 18 5.85 0.08 23.25
N ILE A 19 4.53 -0.09 23.08
CA ILE A 19 3.80 0.54 21.98
C ILE A 19 3.87 2.07 22.11
N ARG A 20 3.60 2.64 23.28
CA ARG A 20 3.71 4.08 23.52
C ARG A 20 5.10 4.64 23.23
N ARG A 21 6.17 3.90 23.58
CA ARG A 21 7.56 4.29 23.25
C ARG A 21 7.80 4.28 21.73
N ALA A 22 7.26 3.28 21.03
CA ALA A 22 7.37 3.20 19.59
C ALA A 22 6.57 4.34 18.91
N LEU A 23 5.39 4.69 19.42
CA LEU A 23 4.61 5.85 18.96
C LEU A 23 5.36 7.16 19.16
N LEU A 24 6.02 7.36 20.32
CA LEU A 24 6.84 8.55 20.55
C LEU A 24 8.01 8.65 19.57
N LYS A 25 8.65 7.54 19.23
CA LYS A 25 9.68 7.51 18.19
C LYS A 25 9.11 7.85 16.80
N ALA A 26 7.93 7.31 16.47
CA ALA A 26 7.25 7.59 15.21
C ALA A 26 6.85 9.06 15.10
N LEU A 27 6.41 9.68 16.20
CA LEU A 27 6.10 11.12 16.24
C LEU A 27 7.36 11.99 16.12
N ALA A 28 8.51 11.52 16.64
CA ALA A 28 9.77 12.25 16.52
C ALA A 28 10.31 12.30 15.07
N ILE A 29 9.93 11.32 14.25
CA ILE A 29 10.30 11.24 12.83
C ILE A 29 9.02 10.95 12.05
N PRO A 30 8.27 11.97 11.65
CA PRO A 30 6.98 11.82 11.00
C PRO A 30 7.04 10.91 9.78
N GLY A 31 6.11 9.96 9.70
CA GLY A 31 6.02 8.97 8.62
C GLY A 31 7.05 7.84 8.69
N TYR A 32 8.04 7.89 9.58
CA TYR A 32 8.99 6.80 9.75
C TYR A 32 8.33 5.57 10.36
N GLN A 33 8.55 4.41 9.73
CA GLN A 33 8.01 3.14 10.22
C GLN A 33 8.86 2.61 11.37
N VAL A 34 8.31 2.61 12.56
CA VAL A 34 8.98 2.08 13.75
C VAL A 34 8.53 0.64 13.97
N PRO A 35 9.45 -0.34 13.98
CA PRO A 35 9.09 -1.69 14.36
C PRO A 35 8.66 -1.74 15.82
N PHE A 36 7.63 -2.50 16.12
CA PHE A 36 7.25 -2.80 17.49
C PHE A 36 7.12 -4.32 17.68
N ALA A 37 7.59 -4.81 18.81
CA ALA A 37 7.40 -6.20 19.15
C ALA A 37 5.96 -6.39 19.60
N SER A 38 5.09 -6.83 18.68
CA SER A 38 3.84 -7.43 19.10
C SER A 38 4.01 -8.94 19.06
N ARG A 39 3.83 -9.60 20.18
CA ARG A 39 3.42 -10.98 20.10
C ARG A 39 2.06 -10.94 19.45
N GLU A 40 1.95 -11.65 18.32
CA GLU A 40 0.64 -11.84 17.70
C GLU A 40 -0.30 -12.39 18.75
N MET A 41 -1.17 -11.55 19.25
CA MET A 41 -2.26 -12.01 20.07
C MET A 41 -3.34 -12.49 19.10
N PRO A 42 -3.76 -13.74 19.17
CA PRO A 42 -4.86 -14.22 18.34
C PRO A 42 -6.09 -13.36 18.62
N MET A 43 -6.49 -12.58 17.64
CA MET A 43 -7.71 -11.79 17.71
C MET A 43 -8.87 -12.71 17.33
N PRO A 44 -9.84 -12.95 18.24
CA PRO A 44 -10.87 -13.97 18.03
C PRO A 44 -11.83 -13.67 16.87
N TYR A 45 -11.78 -12.46 16.32
CA TYR A 45 -12.77 -11.98 15.34
C TYR A 45 -12.15 -11.55 14.00
N GLY A 46 -10.88 -11.81 13.74
CA GLY A 46 -10.26 -11.46 12.46
C GLY A 46 -10.15 -9.95 12.19
N TRP A 47 -10.25 -9.10 13.22
CA TRP A 47 -10.15 -7.65 13.06
C TRP A 47 -8.76 -7.18 12.63
N GLY A 48 -7.80 -8.08 12.60
CA GLY A 48 -6.40 -7.75 12.42
C GLY A 48 -5.77 -7.17 13.69
N THR A 49 -4.47 -7.17 13.70
CA THR A 49 -3.64 -6.62 14.79
C THR A 49 -3.15 -5.22 14.40
N GLY A 50 -2.47 -4.53 15.30
CA GLY A 50 -1.88 -3.23 15.04
C GLY A 50 -2.78 -2.07 15.46
N GLY A 51 -3.79 -1.69 14.69
CA GLY A 51 -4.65 -0.57 15.03
C GLY A 51 -5.37 -0.73 16.37
N VAL A 52 -5.97 -1.88 16.60
CA VAL A 52 -6.64 -2.19 17.90
C VAL A 52 -5.64 -2.17 19.05
N GLN A 53 -4.42 -2.66 18.86
CA GLN A 53 -3.37 -2.63 19.86
C GLN A 53 -2.90 -1.20 20.15
N VAL A 54 -2.73 -0.38 19.12
CA VAL A 54 -2.39 1.04 19.26
C VAL A 54 -3.49 1.76 20.03
N THR A 55 -4.74 1.55 19.66
CA THR A 55 -5.89 2.12 20.41
C THR A 55 -5.86 1.70 21.87
N ALA A 56 -5.70 0.39 22.17
CA ALA A 56 -5.62 -0.11 23.53
C ALA A 56 -4.47 0.51 24.34
N ALA A 57 -3.35 0.82 23.66
CA ALA A 57 -2.21 1.46 24.32
C ALA A 57 -2.41 2.96 24.59
N CYS A 58 -3.23 3.64 23.77
CA CYS A 58 -3.51 5.07 23.91
C CYS A 58 -4.66 5.38 24.87
N LEU A 59 -5.66 4.51 24.93
CA LEU A 59 -6.89 4.77 25.70
C LEU A 59 -6.62 4.92 27.19
N THR A 60 -7.28 5.91 27.79
CA THR A 60 -7.41 6.15 29.23
C THR A 60 -8.89 6.10 29.63
N PRO A 61 -9.22 5.99 30.92
CA PRO A 61 -10.62 5.97 31.39
C PRO A 61 -11.40 7.25 31.06
N ASP A 62 -10.71 8.37 30.90
CA ASP A 62 -11.31 9.67 30.60
C ASP A 62 -11.59 9.88 29.12
N ASP A 63 -11.12 8.97 28.27
CA ASP A 63 -11.31 9.07 26.83
C ASP A 63 -12.73 8.72 26.39
N ARG A 64 -13.07 9.22 25.22
CA ARG A 64 -14.29 8.91 24.51
C ARG A 64 -13.95 8.35 23.14
N LEU A 65 -14.26 7.07 22.95
CA LEU A 65 -13.87 6.33 21.76
C LEU A 65 -14.98 6.36 20.68
N LYS A 66 -14.61 6.74 19.46
CA LYS A 66 -15.38 6.45 18.24
C LYS A 66 -14.70 5.34 17.48
N VAL A 67 -15.49 4.43 16.90
CA VAL A 67 -14.98 3.35 16.05
C VAL A 67 -15.70 3.39 14.71
N ILE A 68 -14.93 3.38 13.63
CA ILE A 68 -15.41 3.38 12.25
C ILE A 68 -14.75 2.22 11.50
N ASP A 69 -15.50 1.50 10.70
CA ASP A 69 -15.00 0.54 9.73
C ASP A 69 -15.65 0.79 8.38
N GLN A 70 -14.86 0.86 7.32
CA GLN A 70 -15.35 1.15 5.96
C GLN A 70 -16.16 2.46 5.85
N GLY A 71 -15.87 3.44 6.71
CA GLY A 71 -16.55 4.72 6.73
C GLY A 71 -17.81 4.79 7.58
N ALA A 72 -18.28 3.67 8.16
CA ALA A 72 -19.48 3.61 8.97
C ALA A 72 -19.20 3.11 10.40
N ASP A 73 -20.00 3.54 11.35
CA ASP A 73 -19.91 3.17 12.77
C ASP A 73 -20.91 2.09 13.19
N ASP A 74 -21.80 1.70 12.30
CA ASP A 74 -22.83 0.66 12.49
C ASP A 74 -22.49 -0.69 11.82
N THR A 75 -21.34 -0.80 11.16
CA THR A 75 -20.88 -2.09 10.63
C THR A 75 -20.66 -3.11 11.75
N THR A 76 -20.78 -4.38 11.44
CA THR A 76 -20.57 -5.49 12.39
C THR A 76 -19.21 -5.37 13.09
N ASN A 77 -18.16 -5.02 12.34
CA ASN A 77 -16.81 -4.84 12.89
C ASN A 77 -16.73 -3.63 13.81
N ALA A 78 -17.23 -2.47 13.39
CA ALA A 78 -17.22 -1.25 14.20
C ALA A 78 -17.95 -1.46 15.53
N VAL A 79 -19.16 -2.04 15.48
CA VAL A 79 -19.95 -2.36 16.67
C VAL A 79 -19.23 -3.36 17.56
N SER A 80 -18.61 -4.39 17.00
CA SER A 80 -17.91 -5.42 17.76
C SER A 80 -16.65 -4.88 18.44
N ILE A 81 -15.85 -4.07 17.74
CA ILE A 81 -14.65 -3.41 18.29
C ILE A 81 -15.05 -2.41 19.38
N ARG A 82 -16.11 -1.62 19.17
CA ARG A 82 -16.63 -0.69 20.16
C ARG A 82 -17.04 -1.40 21.45
N ARG A 83 -17.83 -2.46 21.33
CA ARG A 83 -18.25 -3.29 22.47
C ARG A 83 -17.07 -3.96 23.17
N PHE A 84 -16.07 -4.34 22.42
CA PHE A 84 -14.84 -4.89 22.98
C PHE A 84 -14.17 -3.87 23.92
N PHE A 85 -13.93 -2.65 23.46
CA PHE A 85 -13.30 -1.61 24.27
C PHE A 85 -14.16 -1.15 25.45
N GLN A 86 -15.48 -1.09 25.29
CA GLN A 86 -16.38 -0.84 26.41
C GLN A 86 -16.20 -1.84 27.55
N ARG A 87 -16.06 -3.15 27.21
CA ARG A 87 -15.91 -4.21 28.19
C ARG A 87 -14.51 -4.30 28.78
N THR A 88 -13.49 -4.09 27.97
CA THR A 88 -12.09 -4.35 28.39
C THR A 88 -11.40 -3.12 28.96
N ALA A 89 -11.73 -1.95 28.48
CA ALA A 89 -11.12 -0.69 28.92
C ALA A 89 -12.07 0.19 29.76
N GLY A 90 -13.36 -0.15 29.82
CA GLY A 90 -14.35 0.67 30.52
C GLY A 90 -14.55 2.05 29.92
N VAL A 91 -14.10 2.26 28.69
CA VAL A 91 -14.11 3.57 28.02
C VAL A 91 -15.51 3.94 27.54
N ALA A 92 -15.87 5.23 27.68
CA ALA A 92 -17.07 5.79 27.09
C ALA A 92 -16.96 5.79 25.56
N THR A 93 -18.09 5.59 24.85
CA THR A 93 -18.10 5.60 23.39
C THR A 93 -19.05 6.66 22.85
N THR A 94 -18.81 7.10 21.62
CA THR A 94 -19.64 8.07 20.91
C THR A 94 -19.72 7.74 19.43
N GLU A 95 -20.81 8.15 18.79
CA GLU A 95 -20.97 8.09 17.33
C GLU A 95 -20.57 9.42 16.67
N ARG A 96 -20.43 10.50 17.47
CA ARG A 96 -20.08 11.83 16.97
C ARG A 96 -18.57 12.03 16.97
N THR A 97 -18.02 12.39 15.81
CA THR A 97 -16.58 12.68 15.66
C THR A 97 -16.13 13.83 16.55
N THR A 98 -16.97 14.85 16.70
CA THR A 98 -16.68 16.03 17.52
C THR A 98 -16.56 15.74 19.02
N ASP A 99 -17.18 14.67 19.48
CA ASP A 99 -17.21 14.30 20.90
C ASP A 99 -16.13 13.27 21.26
N ALA A 100 -15.47 12.70 20.23
CA ALA A 100 -14.46 11.68 20.42
C ALA A 100 -13.10 12.29 20.77
N THR A 101 -12.38 11.71 21.74
CA THR A 101 -10.97 12.02 21.98
C THR A 101 -10.06 11.07 21.22
N VAL A 102 -10.50 9.82 21.05
CA VAL A 102 -9.80 8.80 20.26
C VAL A 102 -10.75 8.25 19.20
N ILE A 103 -10.29 8.21 17.97
CA ILE A 103 -11.06 7.69 16.83
C ILE A 103 -10.27 6.53 16.24
N GLN A 104 -10.80 5.32 16.36
CA GLN A 104 -10.25 4.17 15.67
C GLN A 104 -10.97 3.96 14.35
N THR A 105 -10.21 3.86 13.28
CA THR A 105 -10.75 3.62 11.95
C THR A 105 -10.00 2.52 11.21
N ARG A 106 -10.68 1.95 10.22
CA ARG A 106 -10.13 1.00 9.26
C ARG A 106 -10.73 1.28 7.88
N HIS A 107 -9.92 1.20 6.84
CA HIS A 107 -10.27 1.42 5.43
C HIS A 107 -10.61 2.86 5.02
N ARG A 108 -11.04 3.72 5.93
CA ARG A 108 -11.44 5.08 5.62
C ARG A 108 -11.01 6.05 6.74
N ILE A 109 -10.71 7.27 6.37
CA ILE A 109 -10.56 8.38 7.31
C ILE A 109 -11.94 9.02 7.51
N PRO A 110 -12.30 9.50 8.72
CA PRO A 110 -13.59 10.14 8.95
C PRO A 110 -13.88 11.26 7.96
N GLU A 111 -15.13 11.36 7.52
CA GLU A 111 -15.55 12.44 6.63
C GLU A 111 -15.59 13.80 7.36
N GLN A 112 -15.92 13.77 8.65
CA GLN A 112 -15.90 14.98 9.46
C GLN A 112 -14.47 15.37 9.81
N PRO A 113 -14.12 16.67 9.65
CA PRO A 113 -12.81 17.16 10.05
C PRO A 113 -12.50 16.84 11.52
N LEU A 114 -11.27 16.46 11.76
CA LEU A 114 -10.76 16.21 13.10
C LEU A 114 -10.34 17.54 13.74
N ALA A 115 -10.37 17.57 15.08
CA ALA A 115 -10.00 18.74 15.86
C ALA A 115 -8.65 18.53 16.56
N GLU A 116 -8.05 19.62 16.98
CA GLU A 116 -6.88 19.62 17.84
C GLU A 116 -7.14 18.85 19.14
N GLY A 117 -6.16 18.09 19.61
CA GLY A 117 -6.28 17.24 20.79
C GLY A 117 -6.92 15.87 20.56
N GLN A 118 -7.49 15.62 19.38
CA GLN A 118 -7.97 14.30 19.03
C GLN A 118 -6.83 13.38 18.55
N ILE A 119 -7.01 12.09 18.73
CA ILE A 119 -6.10 11.04 18.24
C ILE A 119 -6.86 10.18 17.23
N LEU A 120 -6.39 10.17 16.00
CA LEU A 120 -6.83 9.20 15.00
C LEU A 120 -5.93 7.98 15.05
N VAL A 121 -6.51 6.80 15.22
CA VAL A 121 -5.81 5.53 15.09
C VAL A 121 -6.31 4.81 13.85
N TYR A 122 -5.45 4.70 12.87
CA TYR A 122 -5.74 4.00 11.62
C TYR A 122 -5.17 2.59 11.66
N GLN A 123 -6.03 1.60 11.54
CA GLN A 123 -5.60 0.22 11.37
C GLN A 123 -5.29 -0.03 9.90
N VAL A 124 -4.06 -0.32 9.60
CA VAL A 124 -3.60 -0.66 8.25
C VAL A 124 -3.96 -2.11 7.96
N PRO A 125 -4.96 -2.39 7.12
CA PRO A 125 -5.47 -3.75 6.94
C PRO A 125 -4.65 -4.59 5.94
N ILE A 126 -3.92 -3.96 5.04
CA ILE A 126 -3.18 -4.62 3.98
C ILE A 126 -1.74 -4.08 3.96
N PRO A 127 -0.74 -4.91 3.68
CA PRO A 127 0.64 -4.46 3.47
C PRO A 127 0.73 -3.46 2.33
N GLU A 128 1.74 -2.64 2.37
CA GLU A 128 2.09 -1.70 1.30
C GLU A 128 2.16 -2.41 -0.06
N PRO A 129 1.52 -1.86 -1.14
CA PRO A 129 1.45 -2.52 -2.45
C PRO A 129 2.79 -2.90 -3.04
N LEU A 130 3.83 -2.07 -2.89
CA LEU A 130 5.15 -2.37 -3.40
C LEU A 130 5.76 -3.64 -2.78
N ARG A 131 5.38 -4.02 -1.59
CA ARG A 131 5.86 -5.25 -0.93
C ARG A 131 5.34 -6.53 -1.55
N PHE A 132 4.26 -6.49 -2.29
CA PHE A 132 3.83 -7.61 -3.10
C PHE A 132 4.77 -7.84 -4.29
N LEU A 133 5.36 -6.75 -4.80
CA LEU A 133 6.28 -6.78 -5.94
C LEU A 133 7.72 -7.00 -5.49
N GLU A 134 8.11 -6.29 -4.44
CA GLU A 134 9.43 -6.36 -3.83
C GLU A 134 9.29 -6.55 -2.31
N PRO A 135 9.39 -7.80 -1.82
CA PRO A 135 9.21 -8.10 -0.40
C PRO A 135 10.35 -7.56 0.49
N ARG A 136 11.48 -7.19 -0.09
CA ARG A 136 12.62 -6.64 0.65
C ARG A 136 12.36 -5.18 1.01
N GLU A 137 12.19 -4.91 2.29
CA GLU A 137 11.91 -3.57 2.81
C GLU A 137 12.97 -2.53 2.43
N THR A 138 14.24 -2.93 2.44
CA THR A 138 15.34 -2.04 2.08
C THR A 138 15.23 -1.54 0.64
N GLU A 139 14.84 -2.42 -0.27
CA GLU A 139 14.65 -2.07 -1.68
C GLU A 139 13.40 -1.22 -1.90
N THR A 140 12.28 -1.56 -1.24
CA THR A 140 11.06 -0.76 -1.28
C THR A 140 11.32 0.68 -0.79
N ARG A 141 12.02 0.81 0.34
CA ARG A 141 12.39 2.12 0.87
C ARG A 141 13.28 2.91 -0.09
N LYS A 142 14.28 2.24 -0.68
CA LYS A 142 15.16 2.85 -1.67
C LYS A 142 14.41 3.32 -2.91
N MET A 143 13.44 2.53 -3.39
CA MET A 143 12.58 2.94 -4.50
C MET A 143 11.80 4.21 -4.18
N HIS A 144 11.25 4.32 -2.96
CA HIS A 144 10.56 5.52 -2.51
C HIS A 144 11.49 6.72 -2.36
N GLU A 145 12.69 6.52 -1.82
CA GLU A 145 13.68 7.57 -1.64
C GLU A 145 14.18 8.15 -2.97
N LEU A 146 14.34 7.27 -3.97
CA LEU A 146 14.83 7.63 -5.29
C LEU A 146 13.73 7.95 -6.31
N GLU A 147 12.46 7.77 -5.93
CA GLU A 147 11.31 7.90 -6.84
C GLU A 147 11.37 6.93 -8.04
N GLU A 148 12.02 5.78 -7.87
CA GLU A 148 12.18 4.77 -8.92
C GLU A 148 11.06 3.73 -8.84
N TYR A 149 9.94 4.01 -9.46
CA TYR A 149 8.73 3.16 -9.39
C TYR A 149 8.53 2.23 -10.60
N GLY A 150 9.59 1.88 -11.30
CA GLY A 150 9.50 1.05 -12.50
C GLY A 150 8.74 -0.27 -12.30
N LEU A 151 8.99 -0.98 -11.18
CA LEU A 151 8.26 -2.22 -10.85
C LEU A 151 6.77 -1.98 -10.59
N MET A 152 6.41 -0.85 -9.99
CA MET A 152 5.01 -0.51 -9.77
C MET A 152 4.29 -0.22 -11.09
N HIS A 153 4.96 0.46 -12.02
CA HIS A 153 4.43 0.70 -13.36
C HIS A 153 4.18 -0.63 -14.11
N VAL A 154 5.10 -1.59 -14.01
CA VAL A 154 4.90 -2.93 -14.60
C VAL A 154 3.65 -3.59 -14.00
N LYS A 155 3.47 -3.51 -12.68
CA LYS A 155 2.30 -4.10 -12.02
C LYS A 155 0.98 -3.43 -12.43
N LEU A 156 0.97 -2.11 -12.52
CA LEU A 156 -0.19 -1.38 -13.03
C LEU A 156 -0.51 -1.76 -14.47
N TYR A 157 0.51 -1.91 -15.30
CA TYR A 157 0.34 -2.41 -16.68
C TYR A 157 -0.26 -3.82 -16.70
N GLU A 158 0.24 -4.74 -15.88
CA GLU A 158 -0.32 -6.10 -15.77
C GLU A 158 -1.77 -6.10 -15.31
N ASP A 159 -2.13 -5.24 -14.37
CA ASP A 159 -3.52 -5.08 -13.91
C ASP A 159 -4.43 -4.58 -15.04
N ILE A 160 -3.99 -3.56 -15.77
CA ILE A 160 -4.72 -3.02 -16.92
C ILE A 160 -4.85 -4.08 -18.03
N ALA A 161 -3.76 -4.80 -18.34
CA ALA A 161 -3.78 -5.85 -19.36
C ALA A 161 -4.72 -7.01 -18.98
N ARG A 162 -4.82 -7.32 -17.69
CA ARG A 162 -5.65 -8.43 -17.18
C ARG A 162 -7.12 -8.05 -16.99
N HIS A 163 -7.39 -6.84 -16.53
CA HIS A 163 -8.72 -6.41 -16.07
C HIS A 163 -9.33 -5.28 -16.91
N GLY A 164 -8.57 -4.69 -17.83
CA GLY A 164 -8.99 -3.52 -18.60
C GLY A 164 -8.92 -2.20 -17.84
N GLU A 165 -8.62 -2.26 -16.56
CA GLU A 165 -8.49 -1.11 -15.66
C GLU A 165 -7.56 -1.43 -14.50
N ILE A 166 -7.18 -0.42 -13.72
CA ILE A 166 -6.45 -0.65 -12.48
C ILE A 166 -7.41 -1.24 -11.44
N ALA A 167 -7.36 -2.57 -11.27
CA ALA A 167 -8.22 -3.28 -10.32
C ALA A 167 -7.84 -3.00 -8.86
N THR A 168 -6.59 -2.64 -8.61
CA THR A 168 -6.08 -2.30 -7.28
C THR A 168 -6.06 -0.78 -7.10
N ALA A 169 -7.19 -0.20 -6.71
CA ALA A 169 -7.32 1.23 -6.38
C ALA A 169 -6.64 1.55 -5.04
N TYR A 170 -5.37 1.19 -4.89
CA TYR A 170 -4.63 1.44 -3.66
C TYR A 170 -4.08 2.85 -3.62
N ALA A 171 -3.99 3.35 -2.40
CA ALA A 171 -3.39 4.61 -2.12
C ALA A 171 -1.94 4.64 -2.59
N TYR A 172 -1.60 5.69 -3.32
CA TYR A 172 -0.23 5.95 -3.68
C TYR A 172 0.60 6.26 -2.42
N PRO A 173 1.90 5.94 -2.44
CA PRO A 173 2.81 6.39 -1.40
C PRO A 173 2.69 7.89 -1.16
N VAL A 174 2.96 8.32 0.05
CA VAL A 174 2.94 9.74 0.38
C VAL A 174 4.29 10.20 0.91
N ARG A 175 4.67 11.43 0.62
CA ARG A 175 5.76 12.12 1.29
C ARG A 175 5.26 12.81 2.53
N VAL A 176 6.05 12.72 3.58
CA VAL A 176 5.80 13.40 4.84
C VAL A 176 6.94 14.38 5.10
N GLU A 177 6.59 15.66 5.29
CA GLU A 177 7.55 16.74 5.50
C GLU A 177 8.61 16.85 4.37
N GLY A 178 8.24 16.49 3.16
CA GLY A 178 9.07 16.54 1.96
C GLY A 178 10.29 15.62 1.95
N ARG A 179 10.54 14.87 3.03
CA ARG A 179 11.79 14.12 3.24
C ARG A 179 11.64 12.61 3.29
N TYR A 180 10.46 12.12 3.60
CA TYR A 180 10.23 10.69 3.80
C TYR A 180 8.98 10.24 3.06
N VAL A 181 9.07 9.06 2.46
CA VAL A 181 7.92 8.41 1.84
C VAL A 181 7.34 7.43 2.83
N MET A 182 6.14 7.72 3.26
CA MET A 182 5.36 6.82 4.11
C MET A 182 4.61 5.82 3.22
N ASP A 183 4.60 4.57 3.64
CA ASP A 183 3.85 3.49 2.99
C ASP A 183 2.50 3.29 3.70
N PRO A 184 1.53 4.18 3.55
CA PRO A 184 0.29 4.13 4.29
C PRO A 184 -0.72 3.22 3.64
N SER A 185 -0.29 2.41 2.73
CA SER A 185 -1.23 1.49 2.09
C SER A 185 -2.07 0.79 3.15
N PRO A 186 -3.31 0.79 3.02
CA PRO A 186 -4.23 1.06 1.93
C PRO A 186 -5.19 2.21 2.23
N ILE A 187 -4.68 3.36 2.48
CA ILE A 187 -5.53 4.55 2.56
C ILE A 187 -6.00 4.87 1.14
N PRO A 188 -7.30 4.95 0.87
CA PRO A 188 -7.79 5.30 -0.44
C PRO A 188 -7.26 6.66 -0.91
N LYS A 189 -6.92 6.79 -2.19
CA LYS A 189 -6.36 8.02 -2.75
C LYS A 189 -7.18 9.26 -2.39
N PHE A 190 -8.50 9.16 -2.40
CA PHE A 190 -9.40 10.26 -2.05
C PHE A 190 -9.39 10.63 -0.55
N ASP A 191 -8.85 9.77 0.32
CA ASP A 191 -8.67 10.06 1.75
C ASP A 191 -7.29 10.66 2.06
N ASN A 192 -6.30 10.50 1.18
CA ASN A 192 -4.95 11.04 1.39
C ASN A 192 -4.93 12.55 1.68
N PRO A 193 -5.71 13.40 1.01
CA PRO A 193 -5.76 14.83 1.33
C PRO A 193 -6.20 15.14 2.75
N LYS A 194 -6.91 14.22 3.42
CA LYS A 194 -7.35 14.40 4.81
C LYS A 194 -6.21 14.20 5.81
N LEU A 195 -5.07 13.67 5.37
CA LEU A 195 -3.88 13.51 6.21
C LEU A 195 -3.11 14.82 6.34
N ALA A 196 -3.01 15.58 5.26
CA ALA A 196 -2.21 16.80 5.20
C ALA A 196 -2.85 17.92 6.03
N GLY A 197 -2.02 18.59 6.85
CA GLY A 197 -2.48 19.71 7.67
C GLY A 197 -3.52 19.35 8.73
N ASN A 198 -3.75 18.08 9.00
CA ASN A 198 -4.74 17.61 9.96
C ASN A 198 -4.32 18.02 11.38
N PRO A 199 -5.22 18.66 12.18
CA PRO A 199 -4.89 19.10 13.53
C PRO A 199 -4.79 17.96 14.56
N ALA A 200 -5.33 16.78 14.26
CA ALA A 200 -5.24 15.62 15.14
C ALA A 200 -3.89 14.89 15.03
N ILE A 201 -3.50 14.20 16.10
CA ILE A 201 -2.41 13.21 16.00
C ILE A 201 -2.93 12.01 15.22
N GLN A 202 -2.19 11.60 14.19
CA GLN A 202 -2.56 10.45 13.36
C GLN A 202 -1.59 9.30 13.59
N LEU A 203 -2.09 8.18 14.06
CA LEU A 203 -1.34 6.97 14.39
C LEU A 203 -1.75 5.84 13.46
N PHE A 204 -0.77 5.13 12.92
CA PHE A 204 -0.99 4.03 11.99
C PHE A 204 -0.40 2.75 12.56
N GLY A 205 -1.19 1.71 12.63
CA GLY A 205 -0.78 0.40 13.11
C GLY A 205 -0.94 -0.67 12.04
N ALA A 206 0.19 -1.21 11.56
CA ALA A 206 0.27 -2.32 10.62
C ALA A 206 0.65 -3.59 11.37
N GLY A 207 -0.34 -4.40 11.74
CA GLY A 207 -0.13 -5.54 12.62
C GLY A 207 0.65 -6.68 12.00
N ARG A 208 0.38 -7.03 10.75
CA ARG A 208 1.11 -8.10 10.04
C ARG A 208 2.60 -7.82 9.92
N GLU A 209 2.95 -6.57 9.76
CA GLU A 209 4.32 -6.12 9.58
C GLU A 209 4.99 -5.71 10.90
N ALA A 210 4.24 -5.79 12.00
CA ALA A 210 4.67 -5.36 13.31
C ALA A 210 5.30 -3.94 13.28
N ARG A 211 4.62 -3.00 12.59
CA ARG A 211 5.09 -1.63 12.40
C ARG A 211 4.04 -0.62 12.76
N ILE A 212 4.52 0.48 13.29
CA ILE A 212 3.72 1.67 13.54
C ILE A 212 4.45 2.89 12.97
N TYR A 213 3.67 3.86 12.55
CA TYR A 213 4.13 5.18 12.17
C TYR A 213 3.11 6.23 12.61
N ALA A 214 3.52 7.48 12.61
CA ALA A 214 2.66 8.55 13.11
C ALA A 214 2.90 9.84 12.33
N LEU A 215 1.85 10.65 12.28
CA LEU A 215 1.90 12.02 11.77
C LEU A 215 1.53 12.95 12.94
N PRO A 216 2.43 13.83 13.34
CA PRO A 216 2.10 14.93 14.24
C PRO A 216 1.01 15.82 13.66
N PRO A 217 0.32 16.62 14.48
CA PRO A 217 -0.58 17.64 13.99
C PRO A 217 0.08 18.55 12.96
N TYR A 218 -0.69 18.94 11.95
CA TYR A 218 -0.29 19.88 10.90
C TYR A 218 0.88 19.43 10.01
N SER A 219 1.18 18.11 9.98
CA SER A 219 2.22 17.57 9.08
C SER A 219 1.91 17.85 7.62
N ASP A 220 2.93 18.19 6.86
CA ASP A 220 2.85 18.25 5.40
C ASP A 220 2.89 16.85 4.82
N VAL A 221 1.82 16.47 4.12
CA VAL A 221 1.66 15.14 3.51
C VAL A 221 1.24 15.32 2.06
N VAL A 222 2.08 14.85 1.16
CA VAL A 222 1.84 14.96 -0.29
C VAL A 222 1.77 13.56 -0.88
N SER A 223 0.66 13.24 -1.54
CA SER A 223 0.55 12.01 -2.31
C SER A 223 1.49 12.05 -3.50
N LEU A 224 2.18 10.94 -3.74
CA LEU A 224 2.89 10.74 -4.99
C LEU A 224 1.85 10.34 -6.04
N ASP A 225 1.46 11.31 -6.87
CA ASP A 225 0.57 11.04 -7.99
C ASP A 225 1.38 10.43 -9.12
N PHE A 226 1.00 9.22 -9.50
CA PHE A 226 1.40 8.66 -10.78
C PHE A 226 0.38 9.17 -11.81
N GLU A 227 0.88 9.86 -12.83
CA GLU A 227 0.03 10.14 -13.97
C GLU A 227 -0.40 8.80 -14.56
N ASP A 228 -1.70 8.57 -14.64
CA ASP A 228 -2.25 7.44 -15.37
C ASP A 228 -1.93 7.67 -16.84
N HIS A 229 -0.78 7.21 -17.29
CA HIS A 229 -0.48 7.14 -18.70
C HIS A 229 -1.28 5.97 -19.27
N PRO A 230 -2.23 6.21 -20.17
CA PRO A 230 -2.84 5.13 -20.89
C PRO A 230 -1.73 4.42 -21.66
N PHE A 231 -1.38 3.21 -21.24
CA PHE A 231 -0.49 2.37 -22.01
C PHE A 231 -1.21 1.96 -23.28
N THR A 232 -1.04 2.76 -24.32
CA THR A 232 -1.38 2.30 -25.68
C THR A 232 -0.21 1.46 -26.17
N ALA A 233 -0.46 0.18 -26.39
CA ALA A 233 0.50 -0.65 -27.08
C ALA A 233 0.67 -0.08 -28.50
N SER A 234 1.71 0.71 -28.71
CA SER A 234 2.10 1.13 -30.04
C SER A 234 2.88 -0.01 -30.66
N LYS A 235 2.42 -0.45 -31.83
CA LYS A 235 3.19 -1.38 -32.62
C LYS A 235 4.38 -0.63 -33.20
N ALA A 236 5.59 -1.13 -32.98
CA ALA A 236 6.77 -0.57 -33.62
C ALA A 236 6.65 -0.73 -35.13
N ASP A 237 6.95 0.32 -35.92
CA ASP A 237 6.96 0.31 -37.36
C ASP A 237 8.15 -0.47 -37.93
N HIS A 238 8.40 -1.64 -37.37
CA HIS A 238 9.47 -2.53 -37.80
C HIS A 238 8.89 -3.88 -38.25
N ALA A 239 9.58 -4.50 -39.18
CA ALA A 239 9.34 -5.87 -39.56
C ALA A 239 10.50 -6.76 -39.12
N CYS A 240 10.21 -8.02 -38.93
CA CYS A 240 11.25 -9.00 -38.57
C CYS A 240 12.33 -9.05 -39.66
N ASP A 241 13.57 -8.82 -39.27
CA ASP A 241 14.70 -8.83 -40.21
C ASP A 241 15.01 -10.22 -40.79
N LEU A 242 14.45 -11.29 -40.19
CA LEU A 242 14.62 -12.66 -40.71
C LEU A 242 13.46 -13.12 -41.58
N CYS A 243 12.22 -12.95 -41.17
CA CYS A 243 11.05 -13.47 -41.92
C CYS A 243 10.14 -12.39 -42.51
N GLY A 244 10.45 -11.13 -42.32
CA GLY A 244 9.67 -10.01 -42.86
C GLY A 244 8.29 -9.81 -42.26
N SER A 245 7.98 -10.45 -41.12
CA SER A 245 6.68 -10.28 -40.45
C SER A 245 6.56 -8.89 -39.84
N GLY A 246 5.57 -8.13 -40.24
CA GLY A 246 5.16 -6.88 -39.57
C GLY A 246 4.02 -7.07 -38.57
N SER A 247 3.55 -8.31 -38.37
CA SER A 247 2.39 -8.59 -37.50
C SER A 247 2.74 -9.31 -36.17
N SER A 248 3.97 -9.77 -36.02
CA SER A 248 4.46 -10.43 -34.80
C SER A 248 5.06 -9.44 -33.83
N TYR A 249 5.14 -9.82 -32.54
CA TYR A 249 5.99 -9.14 -31.57
C TYR A 249 7.46 -9.30 -31.97
N LEU A 250 8.24 -8.25 -31.79
CA LEU A 250 9.62 -8.20 -32.20
C LEU A 250 10.51 -7.92 -31.00
N ASP A 251 11.57 -8.69 -30.88
CA ASP A 251 12.68 -8.40 -29.98
C ASP A 251 13.75 -7.59 -30.73
N GLU A 252 14.29 -6.59 -30.04
CA GLU A 252 15.43 -5.84 -30.51
C GLU A 252 16.71 -6.55 -30.03
N VAL A 253 17.58 -6.89 -30.98
CA VAL A 253 18.86 -7.55 -30.72
C VAL A 253 19.99 -6.65 -31.21
N ILE A 254 20.96 -6.39 -30.34
CA ILE A 254 22.21 -5.71 -30.72
C ILE A 254 23.17 -6.76 -31.26
N THR A 255 23.58 -6.62 -32.54
CA THR A 255 24.33 -7.66 -33.24
C THR A 255 25.85 -7.46 -33.23
N ASP A 256 26.32 -6.25 -32.88
CA ASP A 256 27.74 -5.93 -32.82
C ASP A 256 28.09 -4.87 -31.76
N ASP A 257 29.36 -4.69 -31.51
CA ASP A 257 29.86 -3.68 -30.56
C ASP A 257 29.64 -2.22 -31.00
N ARG A 258 29.16 -2.03 -32.22
CA ARG A 258 28.79 -0.69 -32.75
C ARG A 258 27.35 -0.32 -32.49
N GLY A 259 26.58 -1.23 -31.86
CA GLY A 259 25.19 -1.03 -31.54
C GLY A 259 24.25 -1.23 -32.72
N THR A 260 24.65 -2.01 -33.74
CA THR A 260 23.77 -2.35 -34.87
C THR A 260 22.56 -3.14 -34.35
N ARG A 261 21.36 -2.65 -34.71
CA ARG A 261 20.09 -3.21 -34.22
C ARG A 261 19.45 -4.11 -35.27
N MET A 262 18.97 -5.23 -34.81
CA MET A 262 18.19 -6.20 -35.59
C MET A 262 16.87 -6.47 -34.86
N PHE A 263 15.78 -6.54 -35.59
CA PHE A 263 14.46 -6.88 -35.03
C PHE A 263 14.08 -8.29 -35.49
N VAL A 264 13.79 -9.16 -34.52
CA VAL A 264 13.41 -10.55 -34.78
C VAL A 264 12.10 -10.89 -34.11
N CYS A 265 11.33 -11.83 -34.65
CA CYS A 265 10.12 -12.29 -33.97
C CYS A 265 10.50 -12.86 -32.60
N SER A 266 9.77 -12.47 -31.55
CA SER A 266 9.88 -13.06 -30.23
C SER A 266 9.47 -14.55 -30.21
N ASP A 267 8.54 -14.93 -31.11
CA ASP A 267 8.19 -16.34 -31.36
C ASP A 267 9.09 -16.91 -32.45
N THR A 268 10.09 -17.67 -32.04
CA THR A 268 11.09 -18.29 -32.93
C THR A 268 10.48 -19.35 -33.83
N ASP A 269 9.54 -20.15 -33.34
CA ASP A 269 8.87 -21.20 -34.13
C ASP A 269 8.05 -20.59 -35.26
N PHE A 270 7.30 -19.52 -34.95
CA PHE A 270 6.59 -18.74 -35.97
C PHE A 270 7.55 -18.17 -37.00
N CYS A 271 8.66 -17.60 -36.56
CA CYS A 271 9.67 -17.02 -37.44
C CYS A 271 10.26 -18.06 -38.40
N VAL A 272 10.66 -19.23 -37.90
CA VAL A 272 11.20 -20.34 -38.67
C VAL A 272 10.17 -20.90 -39.67
N ALA A 273 8.93 -21.10 -39.23
CA ALA A 273 7.85 -21.58 -40.11
C ALA A 273 7.64 -20.63 -41.29
N ARG A 274 7.65 -19.32 -41.08
CA ARG A 274 7.53 -18.34 -42.15
C ARG A 274 8.71 -18.39 -43.14
N GLN A 275 9.94 -18.52 -42.60
CA GLN A 275 11.13 -18.65 -43.45
C GLN A 275 11.09 -19.94 -44.30
N THR A 276 10.60 -21.04 -43.72
CA THR A 276 10.38 -22.31 -44.45
C THR A 276 9.32 -22.16 -45.56
N GLN A 277 8.33 -21.32 -45.36
CA GLN A 277 7.30 -20.99 -46.35
C GLN A 277 7.79 -20.00 -47.43
N GLY A 278 9.07 -19.60 -47.40
CA GLY A 278 9.67 -18.72 -48.35
C GLY A 278 9.61 -17.22 -48.02
N HIS A 279 9.06 -16.85 -46.86
CA HIS A 279 9.10 -15.46 -46.45
C HIS A 279 10.51 -15.02 -46.08
N ARG A 280 10.88 -13.80 -46.42
CA ARG A 280 12.23 -13.26 -46.21
C ARG A 280 12.16 -11.85 -45.61
N GLY A 281 13.03 -11.57 -44.66
CA GLY A 281 13.31 -10.25 -44.12
C GLY A 281 14.61 -9.68 -44.68
N ARG A 282 14.98 -8.51 -44.23
CA ARG A 282 16.16 -7.76 -44.69
C ARG A 282 17.48 -8.54 -44.57
N LEU A 283 17.62 -9.33 -43.51
CA LEU A 283 18.83 -10.09 -43.21
C LEU A 283 18.68 -11.58 -43.47
N SER A 284 17.63 -12.01 -44.19
CA SER A 284 17.51 -13.41 -44.60
C SER A 284 18.71 -13.80 -45.45
N PRO A 285 19.34 -14.95 -45.24
CA PRO A 285 20.35 -15.47 -46.19
C PRO A 285 19.72 -15.51 -47.56
N GLN A 286 20.34 -14.82 -48.52
CA GLN A 286 20.00 -15.01 -49.94
C GLN A 286 20.31 -16.45 -50.24
N GLY A 287 19.27 -17.29 -50.33
CA GLY A 287 19.47 -18.65 -50.75
C GLY A 287 20.02 -18.61 -52.15
N ASP A 288 21.19 -19.21 -52.37
CA ASP A 288 21.64 -19.57 -53.71
C ASP A 288 20.50 -20.36 -54.34
N ALA A 289 19.89 -19.76 -55.35
CA ALA A 289 18.91 -20.46 -56.17
C ALA A 289 19.60 -21.63 -56.84
N PRO A 290 19.01 -22.85 -56.91
CA PRO A 290 19.57 -24.00 -57.55
C PRO A 290 19.75 -23.79 -59.06
#